data_b87eaca4400c5873e26d6efb3bc0e626
#
_entry.id   b87eaca4400c5873e26d6efb3bc0e626
#
_cell.length_a   1.000
_cell.length_b   1.000
_cell.length_c   1.000
_cell.angle_alpha   90.00
_cell.angle_beta   90.00
_cell.angle_gamma   90.00
#
_symmetry.space_group_name_H-M   'P 1'
#
loop_
_entity.id
_entity.type
_entity.pdbx_description
1 polymer ?
#
loop_
_entity_poly.entity_id
_entity_poly.type
_entity_poly.pdbx_seq_one_letter_code
_entity_poly.pdbx_strand_id
1 'polypeptide(L)'
;LGQLSDNYTVSDNEANPDGILLRSFKMHDMELPESLKAVARCGAGVNNIPLDKCAEKGIVVFNTPGANANAVKELVLTGLLLSSRKIMASYTWAQSLQGTEDIAKQVEKGKSNFAGPEIKGKTLGIVGLGAIGVLVANAAVALGMNVIGYDPYFSIKNALALDNAVKFTSNLDDIYAVADYITVHVPATPETKNMINAESLAKCKDGVRLLNFARNELVNVADVKTAQVGTINVYDILKYNTVVVTKDAVNTIQEVYA
;
A
#
# COMPACT_ATOMS: atom_id res chain seq x y z
N LEU A 1 -1.42 -25.43 -1.98
CA LEU A 1 -2.10 -26.58 -2.65
C LEU A 1 -1.94 -27.88 -1.87
N GLY A 2 -0.84 -28.12 -1.17
CA GLY A 2 -0.63 -29.34 -0.38
C GLY A 2 -1.58 -29.58 0.80
N GLN A 3 -2.55 -28.69 1.04
CA GLN A 3 -3.61 -28.87 2.03
C GLN A 3 -4.94 -29.36 1.42
N LEU A 4 -5.01 -29.46 0.09
CA LEU A 4 -6.16 -30.06 -0.56
C LEU A 4 -6.10 -31.59 -0.34
N SER A 5 -7.25 -32.15 0.01
CA SER A 5 -7.35 -33.58 0.31
C SER A 5 -7.04 -34.43 -0.93
N ASP A 6 -6.69 -35.70 -0.72
CA ASP A 6 -6.41 -36.66 -1.78
C ASP A 6 -7.60 -36.92 -2.75
N ASN A 7 -8.75 -36.31 -2.47
CA ASN A 7 -9.94 -36.36 -3.31
C ASN A 7 -9.94 -35.37 -4.48
N TYR A 8 -8.92 -34.50 -4.58
CA TYR A 8 -8.84 -33.49 -5.63
C TYR A 8 -7.57 -33.70 -6.46
N THR A 9 -7.72 -33.70 -7.78
CA THR A 9 -6.59 -33.59 -8.70
C THR A 9 -6.26 -32.10 -8.89
N VAL A 10 -5.03 -31.71 -8.63
CA VAL A 10 -4.56 -30.32 -8.80
C VAL A 10 -3.57 -30.27 -9.96
N SER A 11 -3.85 -29.44 -10.94
CA SER A 11 -3.04 -29.23 -12.14
C SER A 11 -3.01 -27.76 -12.50
N ASP A 12 -1.90 -27.29 -13.06
CA ASP A 12 -1.78 -25.91 -13.55
C ASP A 12 -2.32 -25.75 -14.99
N ASN A 13 -2.62 -26.87 -15.68
CA ASN A 13 -2.99 -26.90 -17.09
C ASN A 13 -4.20 -27.80 -17.36
N GLU A 14 -5.19 -27.83 -16.46
CA GLU A 14 -6.41 -28.59 -16.69
C GLU A 14 -7.33 -27.87 -17.66
N ALA A 15 -7.71 -28.53 -18.75
CA ALA A 15 -8.56 -27.94 -19.79
C ALA A 15 -10.02 -27.80 -19.34
N ASN A 16 -10.52 -28.74 -18.52
CA ASN A 16 -11.89 -28.79 -18.03
C ASN A 16 -11.95 -28.86 -16.50
N PRO A 17 -11.50 -27.82 -15.78
CA PRO A 17 -11.50 -27.83 -14.33
C PRO A 17 -12.91 -27.69 -13.77
N ASP A 18 -13.20 -28.37 -12.66
CA ASP A 18 -14.39 -28.11 -11.85
C ASP A 18 -14.26 -26.81 -11.02
N GLY A 19 -13.03 -26.43 -10.67
CA GLY A 19 -12.74 -25.23 -9.88
C GLY A 19 -11.40 -24.63 -10.22
N ILE A 20 -11.30 -23.30 -10.13
CA ILE A 20 -10.07 -22.54 -10.37
C ILE A 20 -9.66 -21.82 -9.09
N LEU A 21 -8.41 -22.05 -8.65
CA LEU A 21 -7.76 -21.26 -7.60
C LEU A 21 -6.78 -20.29 -8.26
N LEU A 22 -6.93 -18.98 -8.03
CA LEU A 22 -6.07 -17.99 -8.64
C LEU A 22 -5.71 -16.83 -7.69
N ARG A 23 -4.69 -16.08 -8.04
CA ARG A 23 -4.38 -14.80 -7.38
C ARG A 23 -4.35 -13.65 -8.37
N SER A 24 -3.40 -13.62 -9.31
CA SER A 24 -3.15 -12.49 -10.20
C SER A 24 -3.49 -12.78 -11.67
N PHE A 25 -3.81 -14.01 -11.99
CA PHE A 25 -4.19 -14.41 -13.35
C PHE A 25 -5.46 -13.66 -13.80
N LYS A 26 -5.45 -13.12 -15.02
CA LYS A 26 -6.59 -12.41 -15.61
C LYS A 26 -7.46 -13.40 -16.38
N MET A 27 -8.72 -13.56 -15.96
CA MET A 27 -9.68 -14.49 -16.58
C MET A 27 -10.57 -13.84 -17.65
N HIS A 28 -10.45 -12.54 -17.92
CA HIS A 28 -11.38 -11.83 -18.81
C HIS A 28 -11.37 -12.38 -20.24
N ASP A 29 -10.21 -12.81 -20.71
CA ASP A 29 -10.00 -13.36 -22.05
C ASP A 29 -10.08 -14.89 -22.08
N MET A 30 -10.33 -15.51 -20.91
CA MET A 30 -10.46 -16.96 -20.81
C MET A 30 -11.84 -17.42 -21.21
N GLU A 31 -11.90 -18.50 -21.99
CA GLU A 31 -13.14 -19.21 -22.22
C GLU A 31 -13.47 -20.07 -20.97
N LEU A 32 -14.65 -19.84 -20.40
CA LEU A 32 -15.09 -20.54 -19.20
C LEU A 32 -15.72 -21.88 -19.57
N PRO A 33 -15.09 -23.03 -19.26
CA PRO A 33 -15.62 -24.34 -19.64
C PRO A 33 -16.90 -24.68 -18.87
N GLU A 34 -17.75 -25.53 -19.45
CA GLU A 34 -19.03 -25.94 -18.84
C GLU A 34 -18.85 -26.73 -17.54
N SER A 35 -17.70 -27.39 -17.37
CA SER A 35 -17.33 -28.11 -16.13
C SER A 35 -17.11 -27.18 -14.94
N LEU A 36 -16.77 -25.90 -15.17
CA LEU A 36 -16.37 -24.95 -14.15
C LEU A 36 -17.53 -24.55 -13.24
N LYS A 37 -17.46 -24.88 -11.96
CA LYS A 37 -18.48 -24.61 -10.94
C LYS A 37 -18.10 -23.46 -10.01
N ALA A 38 -16.79 -23.28 -9.76
CA ALA A 38 -16.33 -22.30 -8.79
C ALA A 38 -14.99 -21.68 -9.18
N VAL A 39 -14.83 -20.41 -8.81
CA VAL A 39 -13.55 -19.69 -8.88
C VAL A 39 -13.25 -19.14 -7.49
N ALA A 40 -12.07 -19.43 -6.94
CA ALA A 40 -11.64 -18.87 -5.68
C ALA A 40 -10.36 -18.03 -5.85
N ARG A 41 -10.44 -16.76 -5.41
CA ARG A 41 -9.31 -15.86 -5.48
C ARG A 41 -8.62 -15.73 -4.13
N CYS A 42 -7.32 -15.97 -4.11
CA CYS A 42 -6.45 -15.70 -2.95
C CYS A 42 -6.19 -14.20 -2.80
N GLY A 43 -7.16 -13.44 -2.29
CA GLY A 43 -7.10 -12.01 -2.08
C GLY A 43 -8.47 -11.34 -2.07
N ALA A 44 -8.53 -10.06 -1.71
CA ALA A 44 -9.80 -9.35 -1.53
C ALA A 44 -10.44 -8.88 -2.84
N GLY A 45 -9.65 -8.28 -3.75
CA GLY A 45 -10.17 -7.74 -5.02
C GLY A 45 -10.51 -8.86 -6.00
N VAL A 46 -11.49 -8.65 -6.86
CA VAL A 46 -11.94 -9.61 -7.89
C VAL A 46 -11.93 -9.04 -9.30
N ASN A 47 -11.25 -7.92 -9.48
CA ASN A 47 -11.17 -7.18 -10.75
C ASN A 47 -10.49 -7.95 -11.90
N ASN A 48 -9.86 -9.07 -11.63
CA ASN A 48 -9.26 -9.98 -12.61
C ASN A 48 -10.17 -11.16 -12.99
N ILE A 49 -11.39 -11.21 -12.46
CA ILE A 49 -12.40 -12.27 -12.71
C ILE A 49 -13.61 -11.63 -13.41
N PRO A 50 -14.11 -12.19 -14.52
CA PRO A 50 -15.28 -11.68 -15.22
C PRO A 50 -16.57 -12.07 -14.49
N LEU A 51 -16.94 -11.33 -13.44
CA LEU A 51 -18.04 -11.65 -12.54
C LEU A 51 -19.37 -11.86 -13.27
N ASP A 52 -19.69 -11.00 -14.24
CA ASP A 52 -20.95 -11.08 -15.00
C ASP A 52 -21.02 -12.39 -15.80
N LYS A 53 -19.94 -12.74 -16.50
CA LYS A 53 -19.86 -14.02 -17.25
C LYS A 53 -19.94 -15.24 -16.31
N CYS A 54 -19.34 -15.13 -15.10
CA CYS A 54 -19.45 -16.20 -14.11
C CYS A 54 -20.89 -16.35 -13.61
N ALA A 55 -21.56 -15.24 -13.31
CA ALA A 55 -22.96 -15.23 -12.86
C ALA A 55 -23.92 -15.82 -13.92
N GLU A 56 -23.77 -15.42 -15.20
CA GLU A 56 -24.55 -15.96 -16.30
C GLU A 56 -24.42 -17.47 -16.46
N LYS A 57 -23.24 -18.03 -16.18
CA LYS A 57 -22.96 -19.45 -16.23
C LYS A 57 -23.20 -20.21 -14.92
N GLY A 58 -23.67 -19.53 -13.88
CA GLY A 58 -23.90 -20.14 -12.56
C GLY A 58 -22.62 -20.54 -11.82
N ILE A 59 -21.47 -19.91 -12.16
CA ILE A 59 -20.16 -20.16 -11.52
C ILE A 59 -20.05 -19.28 -10.27
N VAL A 60 -19.84 -19.92 -9.12
CA VAL A 60 -19.67 -19.23 -7.83
C VAL A 60 -18.27 -18.63 -7.72
N VAL A 61 -18.16 -17.35 -7.34
CA VAL A 61 -16.86 -16.69 -7.13
C VAL A 61 -16.65 -16.41 -5.65
N PHE A 62 -15.53 -16.92 -5.13
CA PHE A 62 -15.08 -16.69 -3.76
C PHE A 62 -13.86 -15.78 -3.75
N ASN A 63 -13.73 -14.98 -2.68
CA ASN A 63 -12.54 -14.20 -2.39
C ASN A 63 -12.15 -14.34 -0.90
N THR A 64 -10.97 -13.85 -0.53
CA THR A 64 -10.45 -13.93 0.84
C THR A 64 -10.12 -12.53 1.38
N PRO A 65 -11.13 -11.68 1.67
CA PRO A 65 -10.90 -10.35 2.20
C PRO A 65 -10.24 -10.42 3.57
N GLY A 66 -9.21 -9.60 3.78
CA GLY A 66 -8.49 -9.51 5.04
C GLY A 66 -7.39 -10.57 5.26
N ALA A 67 -7.30 -11.62 4.43
CA ALA A 67 -6.30 -12.67 4.62
C ALA A 67 -4.85 -12.17 4.60
N ASN A 68 -4.55 -11.12 3.83
CA ASN A 68 -3.24 -10.49 3.74
C ASN A 68 -3.13 -9.17 4.53
N ALA A 69 -4.11 -8.84 5.37
CA ALA A 69 -4.17 -7.52 6.01
C ALA A 69 -2.96 -7.26 6.91
N ASN A 70 -2.51 -8.27 7.66
CA ASN A 70 -1.32 -8.14 8.50
C ASN A 70 -0.05 -7.92 7.65
N ALA A 71 0.12 -8.66 6.55
CA ALA A 71 1.29 -8.51 5.68
C ALA A 71 1.34 -7.10 5.05
N VAL A 72 0.19 -6.56 4.63
CA VAL A 72 0.13 -5.18 4.12
C VAL A 72 0.43 -4.16 5.22
N LYS A 73 -0.09 -4.34 6.44
CA LYS A 73 0.27 -3.49 7.59
C LYS A 73 1.79 -3.45 7.78
N GLU A 74 2.47 -4.58 7.75
CA GLU A 74 3.93 -4.65 7.93
C GLU A 74 4.69 -3.89 6.82
N LEU A 75 4.21 -3.96 5.56
CA LEU A 75 4.76 -3.16 4.47
C LEU A 75 4.52 -1.66 4.67
N VAL A 76 3.35 -1.26 5.18
CA VAL A 76 3.07 0.14 5.49
C VAL A 76 4.02 0.66 6.57
N LEU A 77 4.22 -0.10 7.65
CA LEU A 77 5.16 0.26 8.72
C LEU A 77 6.59 0.37 8.18
N THR A 78 7.00 -0.56 7.34
CA THR A 78 8.28 -0.50 6.64
C THR A 78 8.40 0.77 5.81
N GLY A 79 7.37 1.11 5.02
CA GLY A 79 7.31 2.35 4.23
C GLY A 79 7.38 3.62 5.07
N LEU A 80 6.70 3.66 6.21
CA LEU A 80 6.78 4.77 7.17
C LEU A 80 8.23 5.00 7.64
N LEU A 81 8.91 3.94 8.05
CA LEU A 81 10.28 4.02 8.54
C LEU A 81 11.27 4.36 7.42
N LEU A 82 11.15 3.73 6.25
CA LEU A 82 12.00 4.02 5.09
C LEU A 82 11.83 5.45 4.57
N SER A 83 10.61 5.98 4.57
CA SER A 83 10.35 7.36 4.15
C SER A 83 10.88 8.40 5.15
N SER A 84 11.06 8.02 6.41
CA SER A 84 11.54 8.90 7.48
C SER A 84 13.05 8.87 7.64
N ARG A 85 13.64 7.69 7.48
CA ARG A 85 15.08 7.45 7.70
C ARG A 85 15.71 7.11 6.36
N LYS A 86 16.76 7.75 5.96
CA LYS A 86 17.46 7.57 4.67
C LYS A 86 18.20 6.22 4.59
N ILE A 87 17.50 5.11 4.91
CA ILE A 87 18.10 3.78 5.09
C ILE A 87 18.70 3.28 3.77
N MET A 88 17.96 3.36 2.66
CA MET A 88 18.46 2.88 1.36
C MET A 88 19.67 3.66 0.90
N ALA A 89 19.64 4.98 1.02
CA ALA A 89 20.79 5.83 0.67
C ALA A 89 22.01 5.52 1.57
N SER A 90 21.80 5.32 2.87
CA SER A 90 22.89 4.96 3.79
C SER A 90 23.46 3.57 3.49
N TYR A 91 22.61 2.62 3.11
CA TYR A 91 23.05 1.28 2.69
C TYR A 91 23.92 1.33 1.44
N THR A 92 23.46 2.01 0.38
CA THR A 92 24.24 2.18 -0.86
C THR A 92 25.58 2.89 -0.60
N TRP A 93 25.54 3.94 0.22
CA TRP A 93 26.76 4.62 0.62
C TRP A 93 27.71 3.71 1.40
N ALA A 94 27.23 2.95 2.38
CA ALA A 94 28.03 2.01 3.16
C ALA A 94 28.69 0.94 2.24
N GLN A 95 27.96 0.44 1.25
CA GLN A 95 28.53 -0.48 0.27
C GLN A 95 29.64 0.17 -0.57
N SER A 96 29.52 1.45 -0.91
CA SER A 96 30.56 2.17 -1.67
C SER A 96 31.88 2.37 -0.91
N LEU A 97 31.86 2.19 0.42
CA LEU A 97 33.06 2.24 1.25
C LEU A 97 33.87 0.92 1.26
N GLN A 98 33.33 -0.14 0.68
CA GLN A 98 34.02 -1.43 0.63
C GLN A 98 35.36 -1.31 -0.10
N GLY A 99 36.43 -1.77 0.55
CA GLY A 99 37.77 -1.72 0.00
C GLY A 99 38.52 -0.35 0.11
N THR A 100 37.87 0.65 0.72
CA THR A 100 38.54 1.94 1.00
C THR A 100 39.30 1.86 2.33
N GLU A 101 40.33 2.73 2.47
CA GLU A 101 41.07 2.86 3.72
C GLU A 101 40.28 3.63 4.76
N ASP A 102 40.54 3.40 6.06
CA ASP A 102 39.96 4.15 7.17
C ASP A 102 38.42 4.17 7.20
N ILE A 103 37.74 3.06 6.85
CA ILE A 103 36.27 2.96 6.79
C ILE A 103 35.59 3.53 8.05
N ALA A 104 36.10 3.23 9.23
CA ALA A 104 35.52 3.71 10.50
C ALA A 104 35.49 5.26 10.56
N LYS A 105 36.57 5.92 10.13
CA LYS A 105 36.61 7.39 10.10
C LYS A 105 35.66 7.97 9.05
N GLN A 106 35.55 7.31 7.89
CA GLN A 106 34.62 7.72 6.83
C GLN A 106 33.17 7.59 7.30
N VAL A 107 32.84 6.49 8.00
CA VAL A 107 31.49 6.29 8.57
C VAL A 107 31.19 7.36 9.61
N GLU A 108 32.10 7.64 10.54
CA GLU A 108 31.88 8.70 11.54
C GLU A 108 31.66 10.08 10.89
N LYS A 109 32.41 10.41 9.87
CA LYS A 109 32.29 11.69 9.15
C LYS A 109 31.03 11.80 8.32
N GLY A 110 30.57 10.69 7.72
CA GLY A 110 29.47 10.71 6.74
C GLY A 110 28.09 10.35 7.30
N LYS A 111 28.00 9.65 8.43
CA LYS A 111 26.72 9.14 8.96
C LYS A 111 25.64 10.21 9.19
N SER A 112 26.04 11.44 9.52
CA SER A 112 25.11 12.54 9.74
C SER A 112 24.30 12.94 8.48
N ASN A 113 24.81 12.67 7.28
CA ASN A 113 24.11 12.95 6.03
C ASN A 113 22.83 12.11 5.88
N PHE A 114 22.74 11.01 6.62
CA PHE A 114 21.62 10.08 6.60
C PHE A 114 20.66 10.25 7.79
N ALA A 115 20.79 11.33 8.54
CA ALA A 115 19.83 11.68 9.57
C ALA A 115 18.45 11.93 8.95
N GLY A 116 17.41 11.54 9.69
CA GLY A 116 16.01 11.75 9.29
C GLY A 116 15.12 11.90 10.52
N PRO A 117 13.90 12.42 10.37
CA PRO A 117 12.98 12.62 11.47
C PRO A 117 12.52 11.31 12.08
N GLU A 118 12.16 11.34 13.35
CA GLU A 118 11.41 10.26 13.99
C GLU A 118 9.93 10.33 13.61
N ILE A 119 9.26 9.18 13.60
CA ILE A 119 7.79 9.11 13.38
C ILE A 119 7.00 9.39 14.66
N LYS A 120 7.61 9.22 15.84
CA LYS A 120 6.98 9.50 17.12
C LYS A 120 6.49 10.95 17.19
N GLY A 121 5.25 11.14 17.63
CA GLY A 121 4.60 12.46 17.70
C GLY A 121 4.17 13.06 16.36
N LYS A 122 4.51 12.42 15.23
CA LYS A 122 4.01 12.80 13.91
C LYS A 122 2.59 12.30 13.69
N THR A 123 1.84 12.95 12.81
CA THR A 123 0.47 12.58 12.51
C THR A 123 0.39 11.69 11.28
N LEU A 124 -0.20 10.50 11.44
CA LEU A 124 -0.55 9.59 10.35
C LEU A 124 -2.04 9.77 10.00
N GLY A 125 -2.33 10.20 8.79
CA GLY A 125 -3.65 10.18 8.18
C GLY A 125 -3.92 8.85 7.49
N ILE A 126 -5.03 8.20 7.81
CA ILE A 126 -5.43 6.91 7.23
C ILE A 126 -6.73 7.10 6.46
N VAL A 127 -6.69 6.83 5.16
CA VAL A 127 -7.87 6.85 4.30
C VAL A 127 -8.32 5.42 4.06
N GLY A 128 -9.43 5.04 4.68
CA GLY A 128 -9.96 3.67 4.73
C GLY A 128 -9.59 2.95 6.02
N LEU A 129 -10.57 2.77 6.91
CA LEU A 129 -10.46 2.04 8.19
C LEU A 129 -11.07 0.63 8.08
N GLY A 130 -10.78 -0.05 6.96
CA GLY A 130 -11.10 -1.46 6.75
C GLY A 130 -10.15 -2.38 7.52
N ALA A 131 -10.09 -3.66 7.10
CA ALA A 131 -9.26 -4.69 7.75
C ALA A 131 -7.77 -4.32 7.84
N ILE A 132 -7.24 -3.59 6.85
CA ILE A 132 -5.84 -3.12 6.83
C ILE A 132 -5.71 -1.85 7.66
N GLY A 133 -6.55 -0.83 7.38
CA GLY A 133 -6.43 0.49 8.00
C GLY A 133 -6.50 0.45 9.52
N VAL A 134 -7.37 -0.37 10.11
CA VAL A 134 -7.46 -0.57 11.56
C VAL A 134 -6.15 -1.15 12.13
N LEU A 135 -5.57 -2.16 11.48
CA LEU A 135 -4.29 -2.73 11.93
C LEU A 135 -3.14 -1.73 11.84
N VAL A 136 -3.12 -0.93 10.78
CA VAL A 136 -2.11 0.14 10.61
C VAL A 136 -2.30 1.22 11.66
N ALA A 137 -3.54 1.64 11.92
CA ALA A 137 -3.87 2.66 12.93
C ALA A 137 -3.37 2.26 14.32
N ASN A 138 -3.72 1.06 14.76
CA ASN A 138 -3.34 0.54 16.07
C ASN A 138 -1.81 0.41 16.20
N ALA A 139 -1.14 -0.08 15.15
CA ALA A 139 0.31 -0.19 15.14
C ALA A 139 1.00 1.19 15.17
N ALA A 140 0.46 2.19 14.46
CA ALA A 140 0.99 3.54 14.47
C ALA A 140 0.83 4.23 15.84
N VAL A 141 -0.31 4.02 16.53
CA VAL A 141 -0.50 4.47 17.91
C VAL A 141 0.55 3.83 18.82
N ALA A 142 0.78 2.52 18.72
CA ALA A 142 1.78 1.81 19.51
C ALA A 142 3.23 2.32 19.25
N LEU A 143 3.51 2.84 18.06
CA LEU A 143 4.76 3.52 17.71
C LEU A 143 4.83 4.99 18.16
N GLY A 144 3.82 5.48 18.85
CA GLY A 144 3.76 6.84 19.41
C GLY A 144 3.39 7.92 18.39
N MET A 145 2.77 7.55 17.28
CA MET A 145 2.20 8.52 16.33
C MET A 145 0.83 9.04 16.79
N ASN A 146 0.48 10.25 16.38
CA ASN A 146 -0.91 10.69 16.39
C ASN A 146 -1.60 10.11 15.15
N VAL A 147 -2.81 9.56 15.31
CA VAL A 147 -3.52 8.93 14.19
C VAL A 147 -4.88 9.56 14.00
N ILE A 148 -5.19 9.92 12.75
CA ILE A 148 -6.50 10.37 12.31
C ILE A 148 -6.94 9.52 11.12
N GLY A 149 -8.17 8.98 11.18
CA GLY A 149 -8.70 8.10 10.16
C GLY A 149 -10.01 8.60 9.56
N TYR A 150 -10.21 8.33 8.29
CA TYR A 150 -11.40 8.60 7.52
C TYR A 150 -11.89 7.31 6.84
N ASP A 151 -13.18 7.02 6.98
CA ASP A 151 -13.85 5.95 6.24
C ASP A 151 -15.34 6.25 6.16
N PRO A 152 -15.92 6.49 4.96
CA PRO A 152 -17.36 6.76 4.81
C PRO A 152 -18.23 5.53 5.05
N TYR A 153 -17.65 4.32 5.07
CA TYR A 153 -18.35 3.05 5.26
C TYR A 153 -17.86 2.32 6.52
N PHE A 154 -17.46 3.07 7.55
CA PHE A 154 -16.85 2.53 8.75
C PHE A 154 -17.80 1.59 9.51
N SER A 155 -17.42 0.32 9.59
CA SER A 155 -18.26 -0.71 10.21
C SER A 155 -18.12 -0.73 11.74
N ILE A 156 -19.18 -1.14 12.45
CA ILE A 156 -19.16 -1.32 13.91
C ILE A 156 -18.05 -2.30 14.32
N LYS A 157 -17.87 -3.40 13.59
CA LYS A 157 -16.79 -4.37 13.84
C LYS A 157 -15.42 -3.72 13.84
N ASN A 158 -15.15 -2.89 12.85
CA ASN A 158 -13.87 -2.19 12.72
C ASN A 158 -13.71 -1.11 13.78
N ALA A 159 -14.79 -0.43 14.14
CA ALA A 159 -14.80 0.57 15.21
C ALA A 159 -14.45 -0.05 16.57
N LEU A 160 -14.99 -1.22 16.88
CA LEU A 160 -14.67 -1.95 18.12
C LEU A 160 -13.22 -2.48 18.17
N ALA A 161 -12.57 -2.67 17.01
CA ALA A 161 -11.20 -3.12 16.93
C ALA A 161 -10.18 -1.97 16.86
N LEU A 162 -10.64 -0.73 16.69
CA LEU A 162 -9.79 0.45 16.59
C LEU A 162 -9.37 0.93 17.97
N ASP A 163 -8.10 1.32 18.12
CA ASP A 163 -7.58 1.92 19.34
C ASP A 163 -8.27 3.25 19.65
N ASN A 164 -8.63 3.47 20.90
CA ASN A 164 -9.35 4.67 21.36
C ASN A 164 -8.56 5.98 21.17
N ALA A 165 -7.25 5.92 21.01
CA ALA A 165 -6.40 7.08 20.72
C ALA A 165 -6.52 7.56 19.26
N VAL A 166 -7.11 6.76 18.37
CA VAL A 166 -7.32 7.14 16.97
C VAL A 166 -8.47 8.13 16.86
N LYS A 167 -8.20 9.29 16.28
CA LYS A 167 -9.24 10.27 15.96
C LYS A 167 -9.96 9.87 14.67
N PHE A 168 -11.28 9.86 14.70
CA PHE A 168 -12.10 9.66 13.51
C PHE A 168 -12.56 11.01 12.94
N THR A 169 -12.56 11.15 11.62
CA THR A 169 -13.18 12.27 10.91
C THR A 169 -14.09 11.78 9.78
N SER A 170 -15.15 12.51 9.53
CA SER A 170 -16.03 12.33 8.36
C SER A 170 -15.65 13.21 7.17
N ASN A 171 -14.62 14.06 7.32
CA ASN A 171 -14.14 14.96 6.28
C ASN A 171 -12.69 14.61 5.92
N LEU A 172 -12.46 14.24 4.66
CA LEU A 172 -11.14 13.87 4.17
C LEU A 172 -10.14 15.05 4.19
N ASP A 173 -10.62 16.28 4.05
CA ASP A 173 -9.79 17.48 4.10
C ASP A 173 -9.12 17.68 5.49
N ASP A 174 -9.74 17.18 6.56
CA ASP A 174 -9.14 17.20 7.89
C ASP A 174 -7.85 16.37 7.94
N ILE A 175 -7.82 15.25 7.20
CA ILE A 175 -6.60 14.43 7.07
C ILE A 175 -5.52 15.21 6.30
N TYR A 176 -5.87 15.78 5.16
CA TYR A 176 -4.91 16.52 4.34
C TYR A 176 -4.27 17.68 5.11
N ALA A 177 -5.07 18.42 5.88
CA ALA A 177 -4.61 19.59 6.62
C ALA A 177 -3.62 19.28 7.76
N VAL A 178 -3.73 18.10 8.41
CA VAL A 178 -2.96 17.82 9.64
C VAL A 178 -1.91 16.73 9.50
N ALA A 179 -2.00 15.88 8.48
CA ALA A 179 -1.15 14.71 8.36
C ALA A 179 0.28 15.05 7.95
N ASP A 180 1.25 14.43 8.61
CA ASP A 180 2.66 14.40 8.20
C ASP A 180 2.91 13.20 7.27
N TYR A 181 2.09 12.16 7.40
CA TYR A 181 2.07 10.96 6.56
C TYR A 181 0.62 10.63 6.22
N ILE A 182 0.38 10.22 4.98
CA ILE A 182 -0.93 9.75 4.53
C ILE A 182 -0.78 8.35 3.95
N THR A 183 -1.63 7.43 4.37
CA THR A 183 -1.71 6.09 3.80
C THR A 183 -3.13 5.78 3.35
N VAL A 184 -3.27 5.16 2.17
CA VAL A 184 -4.57 4.88 1.56
C VAL A 184 -4.84 3.38 1.51
N HIS A 185 -6.04 2.98 1.97
CA HIS A 185 -6.47 1.58 2.10
C HIS A 185 -7.91 1.38 1.61
N VAL A 186 -8.30 2.13 0.58
CA VAL A 186 -9.61 2.03 -0.07
C VAL A 186 -9.54 1.23 -1.36
N PRO A 187 -10.64 0.62 -1.83
CA PRO A 187 -10.70 0.02 -3.17
C PRO A 187 -10.61 1.08 -4.25
N ALA A 188 -10.16 0.69 -5.45
CA ALA A 188 -10.26 1.54 -6.63
C ALA A 188 -11.67 1.45 -7.21
N THR A 189 -12.42 2.53 -7.09
CA THR A 189 -13.76 2.72 -7.65
C THR A 189 -13.79 4.02 -8.46
N PRO A 190 -14.85 4.31 -9.23
CA PRO A 190 -14.97 5.59 -9.90
C PRO A 190 -14.82 6.79 -8.96
N GLU A 191 -15.32 6.69 -7.73
CA GLU A 191 -15.31 7.76 -6.70
C GLU A 191 -13.93 7.94 -6.06
N THR A 192 -13.13 6.87 -5.96
CA THR A 192 -11.80 6.91 -5.34
C THR A 192 -10.67 7.07 -6.35
N LYS A 193 -10.97 6.94 -7.64
CA LYS A 193 -9.99 7.11 -8.71
C LYS A 193 -9.39 8.52 -8.67
N ASN A 194 -8.06 8.60 -8.66
CA ASN A 194 -7.31 9.85 -8.58
C ASN A 194 -7.72 10.73 -7.37
N MET A 195 -8.13 10.12 -6.26
CA MET A 195 -8.50 10.87 -5.05
C MET A 195 -7.31 11.67 -4.49
N ILE A 196 -6.09 11.20 -4.74
CA ILE A 196 -4.87 11.96 -4.49
C ILE A 196 -4.45 12.61 -5.81
N ASN A 197 -4.64 13.90 -5.91
CA ASN A 197 -4.42 14.73 -7.11
C ASN A 197 -3.89 16.12 -6.72
N ALA A 198 -3.74 17.02 -7.67
CA ALA A 198 -3.22 18.37 -7.42
C ALA A 198 -4.03 19.13 -6.37
N GLU A 199 -5.37 19.02 -6.39
CA GLU A 199 -6.25 19.69 -5.45
C GLU A 199 -6.06 19.17 -4.01
N SER A 200 -6.08 17.85 -3.83
CA SER A 200 -5.86 17.24 -2.51
C SER A 200 -4.45 17.51 -1.98
N LEU A 201 -3.44 17.49 -2.85
CA LEU A 201 -2.05 17.80 -2.49
C LEU A 201 -1.86 19.25 -2.09
N ALA A 202 -2.60 20.19 -2.69
CA ALA A 202 -2.57 21.61 -2.31
C ALA A 202 -3.08 21.86 -0.87
N LYS A 203 -3.94 20.96 -0.35
CA LYS A 203 -4.46 21.02 1.02
C LYS A 203 -3.52 20.38 2.03
N CYS A 204 -2.50 19.64 1.57
CA CYS A 204 -1.57 18.92 2.46
C CYS A 204 -0.50 19.86 3.03
N LYS A 205 0.05 19.44 4.19
CA LYS A 205 1.24 20.09 4.74
C LYS A 205 2.43 20.00 3.80
N ASP A 206 3.30 20.97 3.87
CA ASP A 206 4.63 20.88 3.26
C ASP A 206 5.41 19.70 3.84
N GLY A 207 6.04 18.91 2.97
CA GLY A 207 6.79 17.73 3.39
C GLY A 207 5.93 16.52 3.74
N VAL A 208 4.62 16.51 3.45
CA VAL A 208 3.77 15.34 3.61
C VAL A 208 4.35 14.14 2.86
N ARG A 209 4.22 12.95 3.45
CA ARG A 209 4.64 11.69 2.84
C ARG A 209 3.42 10.84 2.55
N LEU A 210 3.26 10.48 1.29
CA LEU A 210 2.16 9.63 0.83
C LEU A 210 2.64 8.18 0.66
N LEU A 211 1.88 7.25 1.25
CA LEU A 211 2.10 5.81 1.12
C LEU A 211 0.88 5.18 0.44
N ASN A 212 1.10 4.53 -0.69
CA ASN A 212 0.05 3.81 -1.40
C ASN A 212 0.42 2.34 -1.56
N PHE A 213 -0.13 1.49 -0.69
CA PHE A 213 -0.01 0.03 -0.74
C PHE A 213 -1.31 -0.64 -1.20
N ALA A 214 -2.25 0.15 -1.74
CA ALA A 214 -3.54 -0.34 -2.21
C ALA A 214 -3.58 -0.49 -3.74
N ARG A 215 -3.87 0.59 -4.47
CA ARG A 215 -4.00 0.59 -5.94
C ARG A 215 -3.41 1.88 -6.51
N ASN A 216 -2.70 1.75 -7.65
CA ASN A 216 -2.12 2.92 -8.34
C ASN A 216 -3.19 3.89 -8.85
N GLU A 217 -4.37 3.41 -9.20
CA GLU A 217 -5.48 4.22 -9.69
C GLU A 217 -5.99 5.26 -8.67
N LEU A 218 -5.66 5.09 -7.39
CA LEU A 218 -6.03 6.05 -6.34
C LEU A 218 -5.23 7.35 -6.39
N VAL A 219 -4.08 7.34 -7.06
CA VAL A 219 -3.13 8.45 -7.08
C VAL A 219 -2.92 8.92 -8.52
N ASN A 220 -3.12 10.22 -8.78
CA ASN A 220 -2.69 10.82 -10.02
C ASN A 220 -1.18 11.07 -9.99
N VAL A 221 -0.42 10.16 -10.60
CA VAL A 221 1.04 10.21 -10.61
C VAL A 221 1.58 11.46 -11.32
N ALA A 222 0.88 11.98 -12.34
CA ALA A 222 1.29 13.19 -13.03
C ALA A 222 1.20 14.42 -12.11
N ASP A 223 0.11 14.54 -11.35
CA ASP A 223 -0.08 15.63 -10.40
C ASP A 223 0.93 15.56 -9.26
N VAL A 224 1.20 14.36 -8.76
CA VAL A 224 2.21 14.14 -7.73
C VAL A 224 3.61 14.55 -8.22
N LYS A 225 3.98 14.24 -9.47
CA LYS A 225 5.24 14.67 -10.07
C LYS A 225 5.30 16.17 -10.30
N THR A 226 4.16 16.80 -10.60
CA THR A 226 4.05 18.24 -10.93
C THR A 226 3.89 19.09 -9.69
N ALA A 227 3.39 18.54 -8.59
CA ALA A 227 3.25 19.22 -7.32
C ALA A 227 4.64 19.62 -6.78
N GLN A 228 5.27 20.56 -7.47
CA GLN A 228 6.54 21.20 -7.12
C GLN A 228 6.35 22.10 -5.88
N VAL A 229 6.13 21.48 -4.77
CA VAL A 229 6.35 22.15 -3.49
C VAL A 229 7.35 21.27 -2.73
N GLY A 230 8.64 21.46 -3.05
CA GLY A 230 9.71 20.63 -2.49
C GLY A 230 9.80 19.24 -3.15
N THR A 231 10.98 18.73 -3.24
CA THR A 231 11.39 17.48 -3.89
C THR A 231 10.56 16.27 -3.45
N ILE A 232 9.97 15.55 -4.41
CA ILE A 232 9.22 14.31 -4.18
C ILE A 232 10.17 13.12 -4.31
N ASN A 233 10.33 12.33 -3.24
CA ASN A 233 10.95 11.01 -3.32
C ASN A 233 9.85 9.97 -3.56
N VAL A 234 9.87 9.32 -4.73
CA VAL A 234 9.08 8.13 -5.01
C VAL A 234 9.99 6.94 -4.74
N TYR A 235 9.67 6.14 -3.72
CA TYR A 235 10.29 4.84 -3.51
C TYR A 235 9.34 3.77 -4.03
N ASP A 236 9.70 3.13 -5.12
CA ASP A 236 9.08 1.87 -5.52
C ASP A 236 9.69 0.75 -4.65
N ILE A 237 9.00 0.43 -3.56
CA ILE A 237 9.44 -0.62 -2.64
C ILE A 237 8.91 -1.96 -3.16
N LEU A 238 9.42 -2.48 -4.24
CA LEU A 238 9.00 -3.73 -4.87
C LEU A 238 8.10 -3.49 -6.10
N LYS A 239 8.28 -4.25 -7.14
CA LYS A 239 7.48 -4.34 -8.38
C LYS A 239 5.95 -4.53 -8.22
N TYR A 240 5.39 -4.10 -7.10
CA TYR A 240 3.99 -4.27 -6.72
C TYR A 240 3.35 -2.94 -6.31
N ASN A 241 3.11 -2.03 -7.27
CA ASN A 241 2.20 -0.88 -7.13
C ASN A 241 2.32 -0.09 -5.81
N THR A 242 3.52 0.08 -5.29
CA THR A 242 3.72 0.80 -4.04
C THR A 242 4.51 2.07 -4.32
N VAL A 243 3.87 3.22 -4.12
CA VAL A 243 4.50 4.52 -4.25
C VAL A 243 4.58 5.17 -2.89
N VAL A 244 5.79 5.41 -2.40
CA VAL A 244 6.03 6.32 -1.26
C VAL A 244 6.45 7.65 -1.85
N VAL A 245 5.62 8.67 -1.68
CA VAL A 245 5.89 10.01 -2.18
C VAL A 245 6.21 10.92 -1.01
N THR A 246 7.38 11.55 -1.04
CA THR A 246 7.71 12.62 -0.10
C THR A 246 7.92 13.92 -0.85
N LYS A 247 7.46 15.03 -0.29
CA LYS A 247 7.58 16.36 -0.89
C LYS A 247 9.03 16.86 -1.02
N ASP A 248 10.03 16.15 -0.43
CA ASP A 248 11.40 16.65 -0.29
C ASP A 248 12.48 15.95 -1.14
N ALA A 249 12.14 15.04 -2.07
CA ALA A 249 13.20 14.27 -2.75
C ALA A 249 12.89 13.84 -4.20
N VAL A 250 12.70 14.77 -5.12
CA VAL A 250 12.58 14.49 -6.58
C VAL A 250 13.91 14.07 -7.22
N ASN A 251 15.04 14.42 -6.63
CA ASN A 251 16.33 14.20 -7.29
C ASN A 251 16.86 12.76 -7.27
N THR A 252 16.25 11.85 -6.50
CA THR A 252 16.76 10.48 -6.35
C THR A 252 16.09 9.46 -7.28
N ILE A 253 14.97 9.81 -7.94
CA ILE A 253 14.24 8.88 -8.81
C ILE A 253 14.91 8.73 -10.17
N GLN A 254 15.57 9.77 -10.67
CA GLN A 254 16.23 9.71 -11.98
C GLN A 254 17.47 8.80 -11.99
N GLU A 255 18.09 8.55 -10.83
CA GLU A 255 19.30 7.72 -10.74
C GLU A 255 19.02 6.23 -10.53
N VAL A 256 17.80 5.82 -10.15
CA VAL A 256 17.45 4.41 -9.90
C VAL A 256 16.84 3.73 -11.14
N TYR A 257 16.43 4.49 -12.16
CA TYR A 257 15.81 3.98 -13.39
C TYR A 257 16.57 4.36 -14.68
N ALA A 258 17.85 4.77 -14.57
CA ALA A 258 18.73 5.01 -15.72
C ALA A 258 19.58 3.77 -16.05
#